data_36201c9d94ff1a5351b0591904a705ab
#
_entry.id   36201c9d94ff1a5351b0591904a705ab
#
_cell.length_a   1.000
_cell.length_b   1.000
_cell.length_c   1.000
_cell.angle_alpha   90.00
_cell.angle_beta   90.00
_cell.angle_gamma   90.00
#
_symmetry.space_group_name_H-M   'P 1'
#
loop_
_entity.id
_entity.type
_entity.pdbx_description
1 polymer ?
#
loop_
_entity_poly.entity_id
_entity_poly.type
_entity_poly.pdbx_seq_one_letter_code
_entity_poly.pdbx_strand_id
1 'polypeptide(L)'
;ISTIKNAEELDLYLQRFLETIPSHEYQLKELYEYVNVLPESYYGAGSYAKWIRVMWALKNTSNRLLIVWIAFSAKSSTFNYSDIPELCEDWDNREKRDSGVSNRSIIYWAKNDNPDGAKAVRENTIGFYVDNTINSMTASSIANPSSNTKGAGDYDLGVVLHQMFKDEYVCSDVKNGHWFRYRRHRWHEIDSGTTLRKSISTDLRELYKSRVTELQNYLVSLDPEDEKYKSVKAKIDTAMKIILRLGQTADKSNIMKEAKDLFYDEEFYDRLDSNPYLLCCKNGVID
;
A
#
# COMPACT_ATOMS: atom_id res chain seq x y z
N ILE A 1 20.72 11.55 12.27
CA ILE A 1 20.31 12.24 11.03
C ILE A 1 21.02 13.60 10.94
N SER A 2 21.03 14.41 11.99
CA SER A 2 21.68 15.74 12.02
C SER A 2 23.16 15.77 11.68
N THR A 3 23.82 14.63 11.60
CA THR A 3 25.24 14.48 11.27
C THR A 3 25.53 14.22 9.79
N ILE A 4 24.51 14.08 8.96
CA ILE A 4 24.62 13.81 7.51
C ILE A 4 25.19 15.05 6.81
N LYS A 5 26.22 14.84 5.98
CA LYS A 5 26.97 15.93 5.33
C LYS A 5 26.93 15.90 3.80
N ASN A 6 26.48 14.80 3.21
CA ASN A 6 26.47 14.61 1.76
C ASN A 6 25.39 13.61 1.31
N ALA A 7 25.23 13.47 -0.01
CA ALA A 7 24.24 12.60 -0.61
C ALA A 7 24.47 11.11 -0.28
N GLU A 8 25.73 10.66 -0.27
CA GLU A 8 26.07 9.26 -0.02
C GLU A 8 25.68 8.84 1.41
N GLU A 9 25.94 9.71 2.39
CA GLU A 9 25.53 9.48 3.77
C GLU A 9 24.00 9.47 3.90
N LEU A 10 23.33 10.42 3.24
CA LEU A 10 21.85 10.49 3.24
C LEU A 10 21.24 9.22 2.67
N ASP A 11 21.72 8.76 1.52
CA ASP A 11 21.24 7.54 0.88
C ASP A 11 21.49 6.31 1.76
N LEU A 12 22.66 6.22 2.41
CA LEU A 12 22.98 5.12 3.33
C LEU A 12 21.99 5.10 4.53
N TYR A 13 21.71 6.25 5.13
CA TYR A 13 20.77 6.35 6.25
C TYR A 13 19.34 6.02 5.81
N LEU A 14 18.93 6.49 4.63
CA LEU A 14 17.62 6.20 4.06
C LEU A 14 17.46 4.70 3.77
N GLN A 15 18.44 4.07 3.13
CA GLN A 15 18.42 2.63 2.86
C GLN A 15 18.30 1.81 4.15
N ARG A 16 19.14 2.12 5.15
CA ARG A 16 19.07 1.47 6.48
C ARG A 16 17.66 1.62 7.10
N PHE A 17 17.10 2.82 7.04
CA PHE A 17 15.73 3.04 7.52
C PHE A 17 14.73 2.13 6.79
N LEU A 18 14.76 2.09 5.45
CA LEU A 18 13.86 1.28 4.65
C LEU A 18 14.03 -0.24 4.91
N GLU A 19 15.24 -0.70 5.16
CA GLU A 19 15.54 -2.10 5.53
C GLU A 19 15.01 -2.48 6.91
N THR A 20 14.99 -1.52 7.85
CA THR A 20 14.48 -1.75 9.22
C THR A 20 12.96 -1.75 9.32
N ILE A 21 12.23 -1.37 8.28
CA ILE A 21 10.76 -1.37 8.26
C ILE A 21 10.26 -2.82 8.15
N PRO A 22 9.59 -3.35 9.17
CA PRO A 22 9.05 -4.70 9.12
C PRO A 22 7.88 -4.81 8.14
N SER A 23 7.59 -6.03 7.67
CA SER A 23 6.55 -6.27 6.66
C SER A 23 5.16 -5.78 7.06
N HIS A 24 4.82 -5.80 8.36
CA HIS A 24 3.53 -5.30 8.84
C HIS A 24 3.43 -3.77 8.84
N GLU A 25 4.55 -3.05 8.69
CA GLU A 25 4.60 -1.59 8.53
C GLU A 25 4.94 -1.16 7.09
N TYR A 26 4.73 -2.04 6.10
CA TYR A 26 5.06 -1.76 4.70
C TYR A 26 4.44 -0.45 4.19
N GLN A 27 3.36 0.00 4.78
CA GLN A 27 2.74 1.30 4.49
C GLN A 27 3.70 2.50 4.61
N LEU A 28 4.76 2.40 5.44
CA LEU A 28 5.78 3.45 5.53
C LEU A 28 6.70 3.45 4.29
N LYS A 29 7.00 2.26 3.72
CA LYS A 29 7.71 2.15 2.44
C LYS A 29 6.84 2.65 1.29
N GLU A 30 5.58 2.22 1.25
CA GLU A 30 4.60 2.69 0.27
C GLU A 30 4.52 4.23 0.28
N LEU A 31 4.48 4.83 1.46
CA LEU A 31 4.43 6.28 1.60
C LEU A 31 5.71 6.95 1.09
N TYR A 32 6.88 6.39 1.38
CA TYR A 32 8.15 6.85 0.81
C TYR A 32 8.12 6.83 -0.73
N GLU A 33 7.62 5.74 -1.33
CA GLU A 33 7.50 5.65 -2.78
C GLU A 33 6.54 6.72 -3.35
N TYR A 34 5.39 6.97 -2.69
CA TYR A 34 4.48 8.06 -3.09
C TYR A 34 5.12 9.44 -2.97
N VAL A 35 5.94 9.69 -1.95
CA VAL A 35 6.71 10.94 -1.83
C VAL A 35 7.71 11.08 -2.98
N ASN A 36 8.34 9.97 -3.38
CA ASN A 36 9.33 9.96 -4.45
C ASN A 36 8.76 10.31 -5.82
N VAL A 37 7.51 9.98 -6.08
CA VAL A 37 6.86 10.29 -7.37
C VAL A 37 6.21 11.67 -7.40
N LEU A 38 6.24 12.45 -6.31
CA LEU A 38 5.78 13.83 -6.34
C LEU A 38 6.64 14.66 -7.30
N PRO A 39 6.03 15.48 -8.17
CA PRO A 39 6.75 16.28 -9.16
C PRO A 39 7.57 17.41 -8.51
N GLU A 40 8.49 17.99 -9.28
CA GLU A 40 9.38 19.06 -8.85
C GLU A 40 8.65 20.27 -8.24
N SER A 41 7.41 20.52 -8.67
CA SER A 41 6.56 21.57 -8.09
C SER A 41 6.31 21.44 -6.58
N TYR A 42 6.71 20.32 -5.96
CA TYR A 42 6.62 20.09 -4.52
C TYR A 42 7.94 20.33 -3.76
N TYR A 43 9.09 20.31 -4.43
CA TYR A 43 10.40 20.47 -3.79
C TYR A 43 11.34 21.47 -4.50
N GLY A 44 10.99 21.92 -5.71
CA GLY A 44 11.78 22.88 -6.48
C GLY A 44 11.71 24.31 -5.92
N ALA A 45 12.40 25.22 -6.56
CA ALA A 45 12.41 26.64 -6.17
C ALA A 45 10.99 27.24 -6.14
N GLY A 46 10.64 27.93 -5.06
CA GLY A 46 9.32 28.54 -4.86
C GLY A 46 8.22 27.58 -4.38
N SER A 47 8.51 26.32 -4.14
CA SER A 47 7.54 25.30 -3.71
C SER A 47 7.24 25.28 -2.20
N TYR A 48 7.70 26.25 -1.41
CA TYR A 48 7.63 26.22 0.07
C TYR A 48 6.27 25.78 0.62
N ALA A 49 5.17 26.32 0.08
CA ALA A 49 3.83 25.98 0.56
C ALA A 49 3.45 24.51 0.33
N LYS A 50 3.89 23.89 -0.76
CA LYS A 50 3.68 22.47 -1.03
C LYS A 50 4.67 21.62 -0.25
N TRP A 51 5.94 22.00 -0.20
CA TRP A 51 7.02 21.33 0.52
C TRP A 51 6.71 21.19 2.01
N ILE A 52 6.27 22.27 2.67
CA ILE A 52 5.93 22.24 4.09
C ILE A 52 4.68 21.38 4.38
N ARG A 53 3.74 21.28 3.45
CA ARG A 53 2.59 20.38 3.57
C ARG A 53 2.99 18.91 3.49
N VAL A 54 3.98 18.56 2.66
CA VAL A 54 4.56 17.21 2.63
C VAL A 54 5.19 16.87 3.98
N MET A 55 5.96 17.79 4.57
CA MET A 55 6.50 17.63 5.92
C MET A 55 5.41 17.32 6.94
N TRP A 56 4.34 18.12 6.96
CA TRP A 56 3.21 17.92 7.88
C TRP A 56 2.54 16.56 7.67
N ALA A 57 2.33 16.15 6.45
CA ALA A 57 1.71 14.88 6.13
C ALA A 57 2.55 13.68 6.60
N LEU A 58 3.87 13.75 6.44
CA LEU A 58 4.82 12.76 6.94
C LEU A 58 4.87 12.74 8.48
N LYS A 59 5.01 13.92 9.11
CA LYS A 59 5.06 14.07 10.57
C LYS A 59 3.80 13.53 11.24
N ASN A 60 2.62 13.87 10.72
CA ASN A 60 1.34 13.38 11.24
C ASN A 60 1.18 11.87 11.10
N THR A 61 1.83 11.27 10.10
CA THR A 61 1.80 9.82 9.90
C THR A 61 2.75 9.10 10.86
N SER A 62 4.03 9.48 10.89
CA SER A 62 5.02 8.87 11.79
C SER A 62 6.25 9.78 11.97
N ASN A 63 6.72 9.91 13.22
CA ASN A 63 7.97 10.62 13.52
C ASN A 63 9.20 9.96 12.86
N ARG A 64 9.14 8.68 12.53
CA ARG A 64 10.22 7.94 11.87
C ARG A 64 10.48 8.42 10.44
N LEU A 65 9.53 9.17 9.83
CA LEU A 65 9.61 9.64 8.44
C LEU A 65 10.43 10.93 8.26
N LEU A 66 11.10 11.43 9.29
CA LEU A 66 12.03 12.57 9.18
C LEU A 66 13.06 12.36 8.05
N ILE A 67 13.68 11.17 8.01
CA ILE A 67 14.69 10.85 6.98
C ILE A 67 14.11 10.90 5.56
N VAL A 68 12.84 10.50 5.39
CA VAL A 68 12.13 10.58 4.12
C VAL A 68 11.92 12.04 3.71
N TRP A 69 11.55 12.92 4.66
CA TRP A 69 11.40 14.35 4.37
C TRP A 69 12.72 15.03 4.00
N ILE A 70 13.82 14.68 4.68
CA ILE A 70 15.15 15.20 4.33
C ILE A 70 15.57 14.73 2.94
N ALA A 71 15.39 13.44 2.62
CA ALA A 71 15.69 12.89 1.31
C ALA A 71 14.82 13.53 0.20
N PHE A 72 13.54 13.80 0.50
CA PHE A 72 12.66 14.55 -0.39
C PHE A 72 13.13 15.99 -0.61
N SER A 73 13.55 16.68 0.44
CA SER A 73 14.09 18.05 0.38
C SER A 73 15.40 18.10 -0.43
N ALA A 74 16.25 17.07 -0.32
CA ALA A 74 17.50 16.96 -1.03
C ALA A 74 17.36 16.79 -2.56
N LYS A 75 16.13 16.55 -3.07
CA LYS A 75 15.87 16.60 -4.51
C LYS A 75 15.92 18.02 -5.09
N SER A 76 15.79 19.05 -4.25
CA SER A 76 15.89 20.44 -4.69
C SER A 76 17.32 20.81 -5.07
N SER A 77 17.46 21.50 -6.19
CA SER A 77 18.78 22.05 -6.61
C SER A 77 19.32 23.12 -5.67
N THR A 78 18.47 23.67 -4.79
CA THR A 78 18.86 24.69 -3.79
C THR A 78 19.13 24.09 -2.41
N PHE A 79 19.02 22.74 -2.25
CA PHE A 79 19.23 22.09 -0.98
C PHE A 79 20.71 22.12 -0.56
N ASN A 80 20.95 22.42 0.72
CA ASN A 80 22.27 22.38 1.30
C ASN A 80 22.30 21.42 2.49
N TYR A 81 23.26 20.47 2.48
CA TYR A 81 23.40 19.49 3.56
C TYR A 81 23.73 20.12 4.92
N SER A 82 24.30 21.34 4.94
CA SER A 82 24.53 22.08 6.19
C SER A 82 23.24 22.51 6.90
N ASP A 83 22.09 22.49 6.19
CA ASP A 83 20.81 22.92 6.73
C ASP A 83 20.05 21.76 7.40
N ILE A 84 20.56 20.53 7.29
CA ILE A 84 19.91 19.34 7.89
C ILE A 84 19.68 19.49 9.41
N PRO A 85 20.62 20.01 10.22
CA PRO A 85 20.37 20.23 11.65
C PRO A 85 19.16 21.13 11.90
N GLU A 86 19.00 22.23 11.15
CA GLU A 86 17.87 23.15 11.25
C GLU A 86 16.56 22.45 10.83
N LEU A 87 16.58 21.63 9.77
CA LEU A 87 15.43 20.82 9.38
C LEU A 87 15.03 19.80 10.44
N CYS A 88 15.98 19.23 11.16
CA CYS A 88 15.70 18.33 12.29
C CYS A 88 15.02 19.09 13.45
N GLU A 89 15.53 20.29 13.79
CA GLU A 89 14.91 21.14 14.81
C GLU A 89 13.51 21.59 14.41
N ASP A 90 13.32 21.99 13.16
CA ASP A 90 12.01 22.34 12.62
C ASP A 90 11.02 21.17 12.72
N TRP A 91 11.49 19.95 12.41
CA TRP A 91 10.68 18.76 12.58
C TRP A 91 10.31 18.52 14.03
N ASP A 92 11.24 18.58 14.97
CA ASP A 92 11.02 18.27 16.37
C ASP A 92 10.14 19.31 17.07
N ASN A 93 10.30 20.59 16.75
CA ASN A 93 9.55 21.70 17.31
C ASN A 93 8.07 21.74 16.89
N ARG A 94 7.66 20.92 15.93
CA ARG A 94 6.27 20.89 15.45
C ARG A 94 5.50 19.74 16.05
N GLU A 95 4.41 20.03 16.71
CA GLU A 95 3.52 19.02 17.29
C GLU A 95 2.69 18.32 16.20
N LYS A 96 2.40 17.04 16.41
CA LYS A 96 1.42 16.32 15.58
C LYS A 96 0.04 16.95 15.73
N ARG A 97 -0.69 17.02 14.61
CA ARG A 97 -2.08 17.48 14.60
C ARG A 97 -2.98 16.32 14.22
N ASP A 98 -4.01 16.07 15.04
CA ASP A 98 -5.01 15.03 14.76
C ASP A 98 -5.90 15.39 13.57
N SER A 99 -5.99 16.68 13.23
CA SER A 99 -6.70 17.17 12.05
C SER A 99 -5.73 17.78 11.03
N GLY A 100 -5.89 17.49 9.75
CA GLY A 100 -5.11 18.08 8.69
C GLY A 100 -4.59 17.09 7.66
N VAL A 101 -3.44 17.42 7.05
CA VAL A 101 -2.81 16.57 6.03
C VAL A 101 -2.16 15.33 6.64
N SER A 102 -2.24 14.20 5.94
CA SER A 102 -1.72 12.89 6.37
C SER A 102 -1.15 12.12 5.17
N ASN A 103 -0.79 10.85 5.37
CA ASN A 103 -0.43 9.93 4.29
C ASN A 103 -1.45 9.93 3.14
N ARG A 104 -2.76 10.00 3.46
CA ARG A 104 -3.84 10.08 2.45
C ARG A 104 -3.67 11.31 1.55
N SER A 105 -3.22 12.44 2.10
CA SER A 105 -2.96 13.66 1.32
C SER A 105 -1.82 13.48 0.32
N ILE A 106 -0.72 12.82 0.72
CA ILE A 106 0.41 12.53 -0.17
C ILE A 106 -0.04 11.63 -1.32
N ILE A 107 -0.79 10.56 -1.01
CA ILE A 107 -1.34 9.65 -2.02
C ILE A 107 -2.26 10.39 -2.99
N TYR A 108 -3.12 11.28 -2.47
CA TYR A 108 -4.01 12.11 -3.28
C TYR A 108 -3.22 13.03 -4.23
N TRP A 109 -2.19 13.72 -3.71
CA TRP A 109 -1.36 14.61 -4.53
C TRP A 109 -0.59 13.82 -5.60
N ALA A 110 -0.03 12.68 -5.26
CA ALA A 110 0.65 11.82 -6.23
C ALA A 110 -0.32 11.35 -7.32
N LYS A 111 -1.53 10.89 -6.97
CA LYS A 111 -2.55 10.47 -7.95
C LYS A 111 -2.98 11.59 -8.89
N ASN A 112 -3.05 12.85 -8.42
CA ASN A 112 -3.49 13.97 -9.24
C ASN A 112 -2.35 14.57 -10.08
N ASP A 113 -1.15 14.70 -9.50
CA ASP A 113 -0.07 15.47 -10.11
C ASP A 113 0.96 14.58 -10.83
N ASN A 114 0.96 13.26 -10.54
CA ASN A 114 1.73 12.22 -11.26
C ASN A 114 0.98 10.88 -11.25
N PRO A 115 -0.11 10.73 -12.02
CA PRO A 115 -0.95 9.53 -12.01
C PRO A 115 -0.21 8.25 -12.41
N ASP A 116 0.72 8.33 -13.37
CA ASP A 116 1.49 7.17 -13.84
C ASP A 116 2.47 6.69 -12.75
N GLY A 117 3.17 7.62 -12.09
CA GLY A 117 4.03 7.30 -10.95
C GLY A 117 3.23 6.70 -9.78
N ALA A 118 2.10 7.28 -9.45
CA ALA A 118 1.22 6.77 -8.39
C ALA A 118 0.66 5.37 -8.72
N LYS A 119 0.36 5.10 -10.00
CA LYS A 119 -0.06 3.78 -10.46
C LYS A 119 1.06 2.74 -10.28
N ALA A 120 2.29 3.08 -10.68
CA ALA A 120 3.45 2.20 -10.51
C ALA A 120 3.71 1.86 -9.02
N VAL A 121 3.62 2.84 -8.12
CA VAL A 121 3.74 2.62 -6.67
C VAL A 121 2.67 1.64 -6.19
N ARG A 122 1.42 1.82 -6.62
CA ARG A 122 0.32 0.92 -6.24
C ARG A 122 0.56 -0.51 -6.73
N GLU A 123 1.00 -0.69 -7.97
CA GLU A 123 1.29 -2.00 -8.56
C GLU A 123 2.43 -2.69 -7.80
N ASN A 124 3.50 -1.97 -7.44
CA ASN A 124 4.60 -2.48 -6.65
C ASN A 124 4.16 -2.91 -5.24
N THR A 125 3.30 -2.11 -4.60
CA THR A 125 2.73 -2.44 -3.28
C THR A 125 1.91 -3.72 -3.33
N ILE A 126 1.03 -3.87 -4.33
CA ILE A 126 0.24 -5.10 -4.52
C ILE A 126 1.17 -6.29 -4.77
N GLY A 127 2.18 -6.15 -5.63
CA GLY A 127 3.20 -7.17 -5.90
C GLY A 127 3.93 -7.62 -4.64
N PHE A 128 4.31 -6.71 -3.77
CA PHE A 128 4.90 -7.05 -2.47
C PHE A 128 3.99 -7.95 -1.62
N TYR A 129 2.71 -7.62 -1.50
CA TYR A 129 1.78 -8.42 -0.69
C TYR A 129 1.50 -9.79 -1.32
N VAL A 130 1.46 -9.89 -2.65
CA VAL A 130 1.37 -11.17 -3.38
C VAL A 130 2.58 -12.05 -3.06
N ASP A 131 3.79 -11.50 -3.18
CA ASP A 131 5.03 -12.23 -2.89
C ASP A 131 5.12 -12.65 -1.43
N ASN A 132 4.73 -11.77 -0.51
CA ASN A 132 4.69 -12.08 0.92
C ASN A 132 3.74 -13.25 1.21
N THR A 133 2.56 -13.28 0.60
CA THR A 133 1.61 -14.38 0.73
C THR A 133 2.19 -15.70 0.20
N ILE A 134 2.79 -15.69 -0.99
CA ILE A 134 3.42 -16.88 -1.58
C ILE A 134 4.57 -17.38 -0.68
N ASN A 135 5.43 -16.47 -0.20
CA ASN A 135 6.58 -16.81 0.64
C ASN A 135 6.14 -17.39 1.99
N SER A 136 5.19 -16.77 2.68
CA SER A 136 4.62 -17.21 3.96
C SER A 136 4.03 -18.62 3.84
N MET A 137 3.20 -18.86 2.82
CA MET A 137 2.58 -20.14 2.58
C MET A 137 3.59 -21.22 2.15
N THR A 138 4.63 -20.86 1.40
CA THR A 138 5.71 -21.79 1.01
C THR A 138 6.50 -22.21 2.25
N ALA A 139 6.90 -21.28 3.11
CA ALA A 139 7.61 -21.55 4.35
C ALA A 139 6.80 -22.46 5.29
N SER A 140 5.50 -22.18 5.45
CA SER A 140 4.58 -22.99 6.26
C SER A 140 4.44 -24.43 5.73
N SER A 141 4.41 -24.60 4.41
CA SER A 141 4.33 -25.93 3.77
C SER A 141 5.61 -26.75 3.96
N ILE A 142 6.78 -26.09 3.98
CA ILE A 142 8.08 -26.75 4.23
C ILE A 142 8.20 -27.16 5.70
N ALA A 143 7.80 -26.26 6.63
CA ALA A 143 7.90 -26.52 8.07
C ALA A 143 6.96 -27.63 8.55
N ASN A 144 5.78 -27.78 7.95
CA ASN A 144 4.75 -28.73 8.33
C ASN A 144 4.12 -29.42 7.11
N PRO A 145 4.80 -30.38 6.46
CA PRO A 145 4.30 -31.04 5.24
C PRO A 145 2.97 -31.80 5.44
N SER A 146 2.69 -32.20 6.67
CA SER A 146 1.49 -32.96 7.03
C SER A 146 0.31 -32.13 7.51
N SER A 147 0.51 -30.83 7.73
CA SER A 147 -0.57 -29.96 8.19
C SER A 147 -1.33 -29.40 7.01
N ASN A 148 -2.61 -29.76 6.91
CA ASN A 148 -3.60 -29.07 6.09
C ASN A 148 -3.87 -27.67 6.68
N THR A 149 -2.86 -26.80 6.76
CA THR A 149 -2.99 -25.43 7.27
C THR A 149 -3.78 -24.58 6.27
N LYS A 150 -5.08 -24.84 6.19
CA LYS A 150 -6.01 -24.05 5.35
C LYS A 150 -6.22 -22.62 5.87
N GLY A 151 -5.99 -22.36 7.16
CA GLY A 151 -6.36 -21.10 7.80
C GLY A 151 -5.33 -19.97 7.67
N ALA A 152 -4.04 -20.27 7.58
CA ALA A 152 -2.98 -19.27 7.65
C ALA A 152 -2.89 -18.33 6.42
N GLY A 153 -3.62 -18.61 5.35
CA GLY A 153 -3.57 -17.80 4.13
C GLY A 153 -4.84 -16.98 3.84
N ASP A 154 -5.94 -17.17 4.58
CA ASP A 154 -7.19 -16.44 4.29
C ASP A 154 -7.06 -14.97 4.63
N TYR A 155 -6.40 -14.63 5.75
CA TYR A 155 -6.07 -13.28 6.13
C TYR A 155 -5.11 -12.62 5.12
N ASP A 156 -4.01 -13.30 4.76
CA ASP A 156 -3.03 -12.77 3.80
C ASP A 156 -3.67 -12.50 2.45
N LEU A 157 -4.54 -13.40 1.96
CA LEU A 157 -5.32 -13.20 0.74
C LEU A 157 -6.32 -12.05 0.89
N GLY A 158 -6.91 -11.88 2.07
CA GLY A 158 -7.74 -10.74 2.42
C GLY A 158 -6.98 -9.42 2.36
N VAL A 159 -5.72 -9.40 2.84
CA VAL A 159 -4.84 -8.22 2.76
C VAL A 159 -4.54 -7.86 1.30
N VAL A 160 -4.22 -8.84 0.43
CA VAL A 160 -4.02 -8.56 -1.00
C VAL A 160 -5.28 -7.98 -1.62
N LEU A 161 -6.45 -8.59 -1.34
CA LEU A 161 -7.74 -8.10 -1.81
C LEU A 161 -8.00 -6.67 -1.33
N HIS A 162 -7.68 -6.36 -0.07
CA HIS A 162 -7.80 -5.01 0.48
C HIS A 162 -6.88 -4.02 -0.25
N GLN A 163 -5.62 -4.35 -0.48
CA GLN A 163 -4.70 -3.47 -1.23
C GLN A 163 -5.19 -3.19 -2.65
N MET A 164 -5.81 -4.17 -3.30
CA MET A 164 -6.39 -4.00 -4.64
C MET A 164 -7.59 -3.04 -4.65
N PHE A 165 -8.41 -3.05 -3.60
CA PHE A 165 -9.76 -2.46 -3.64
C PHE A 165 -10.07 -1.48 -2.50
N LYS A 166 -9.09 -1.11 -1.64
CA LYS A 166 -9.27 -0.22 -0.48
C LYS A 166 -9.86 1.16 -0.81
N ASP A 167 -9.69 1.62 -2.06
CA ASP A 167 -10.23 2.90 -2.51
C ASP A 167 -11.66 2.79 -3.09
N GLU A 168 -12.13 1.55 -3.31
CA GLU A 168 -13.42 1.29 -3.97
C GLU A 168 -14.48 0.72 -3.04
N TYR A 169 -14.07 0.04 -1.96
CA TYR A 169 -14.99 -0.67 -1.07
C TYR A 169 -14.80 -0.28 0.38
N VAL A 170 -15.89 -0.26 1.12
CA VAL A 170 -15.93 -0.06 2.57
C VAL A 170 -16.93 -1.03 3.18
N CYS A 171 -16.59 -1.63 4.32
CA CYS A 171 -17.50 -2.33 5.20
C CYS A 171 -17.90 -1.39 6.35
N SER A 172 -19.13 -0.98 6.45
CA SER A 172 -19.60 -0.07 7.51
C SER A 172 -20.16 -0.81 8.72
N ASP A 173 -20.49 -2.10 8.59
CA ASP A 173 -20.99 -2.95 9.66
C ASP A 173 -20.50 -4.39 9.43
N VAL A 174 -19.56 -4.81 10.25
CA VAL A 174 -18.97 -6.16 10.19
C VAL A 174 -19.97 -7.23 10.54
N LYS A 175 -20.82 -7.00 11.55
CA LYS A 175 -21.80 -7.97 12.08
C LYS A 175 -22.86 -8.28 11.02
N ASN A 176 -23.46 -7.25 10.46
CA ASN A 176 -24.53 -7.39 9.47
C ASN A 176 -23.99 -7.50 8.03
N GLY A 177 -22.72 -7.21 7.82
CA GLY A 177 -22.08 -7.28 6.51
C GLY A 177 -22.57 -6.22 5.54
N HIS A 178 -22.74 -4.99 6.02
CA HIS A 178 -23.11 -3.85 5.19
C HIS A 178 -21.89 -3.35 4.44
N TRP A 179 -22.00 -3.34 3.11
CA TRP A 179 -20.92 -2.96 2.23
C TRP A 179 -21.31 -1.82 1.30
N PHE A 180 -20.35 -0.93 1.05
CA PHE A 180 -20.47 0.13 0.07
C PHE A 180 -19.37 0.02 -0.99
N ARG A 181 -19.72 0.40 -2.22
CA ARG A 181 -18.80 0.52 -3.32
C ARG A 181 -18.83 1.92 -3.90
N TYR A 182 -17.66 2.55 -4.02
CA TYR A 182 -17.50 3.83 -4.71
C TYR A 182 -17.56 3.63 -6.22
N ARG A 183 -18.52 4.24 -6.88
CA ARG A 183 -18.69 4.21 -8.34
C ARG A 183 -19.28 5.52 -8.83
N ARG A 184 -18.75 6.07 -9.93
CA ARG A 184 -19.28 7.30 -10.52
C ARG A 184 -19.48 8.39 -9.48
N HIS A 185 -18.40 8.70 -8.72
CA HIS A 185 -18.32 9.72 -7.67
C HIS A 185 -19.35 9.58 -6.52
N ARG A 186 -19.91 8.40 -6.31
CA ARG A 186 -20.84 8.09 -5.21
C ARG A 186 -20.57 6.74 -4.57
N TRP A 187 -20.90 6.64 -3.31
CA TRP A 187 -20.99 5.38 -2.60
C TRP A 187 -22.35 4.74 -2.86
N HIS A 188 -22.34 3.49 -3.22
CA HIS A 188 -23.54 2.67 -3.43
C HIS A 188 -23.49 1.49 -2.49
N GLU A 189 -24.57 1.27 -1.75
CA GLU A 189 -24.74 0.06 -0.97
C GLU A 189 -24.78 -1.16 -1.88
N ILE A 190 -24.09 -2.23 -1.47
CA ILE A 190 -24.04 -3.49 -2.19
C ILE A 190 -24.36 -4.64 -1.25
N ASP A 191 -25.15 -5.61 -1.74
CA ASP A 191 -25.56 -6.77 -0.97
C ASP A 191 -24.34 -7.65 -0.59
N SER A 192 -24.07 -7.73 0.71
CA SER A 192 -23.10 -8.65 1.33
C SER A 192 -21.71 -8.65 0.66
N GLY A 193 -21.31 -7.55 0.02
CA GLY A 193 -20.02 -7.47 -0.69
C GLY A 193 -19.93 -8.37 -1.94
N THR A 194 -21.06 -8.74 -2.56
CA THR A 194 -21.14 -9.70 -3.66
C THR A 194 -20.19 -9.36 -4.81
N THR A 195 -20.05 -8.07 -5.17
CA THR A 195 -19.15 -7.64 -6.24
C THR A 195 -17.67 -7.82 -5.85
N LEU A 196 -17.29 -7.52 -4.61
CA LEU A 196 -15.95 -7.77 -4.09
C LEU A 196 -15.64 -9.28 -4.04
N ARG A 197 -16.61 -10.09 -3.60
CA ARG A 197 -16.48 -11.56 -3.60
C ARG A 197 -16.27 -12.13 -5.01
N LYS A 198 -16.89 -11.53 -6.03
CA LYS A 198 -16.65 -11.90 -7.44
C LYS A 198 -15.21 -11.58 -7.86
N SER A 199 -14.67 -10.44 -7.46
CA SER A 199 -13.29 -10.04 -7.77
C SER A 199 -12.24 -11.01 -7.21
N ILE A 200 -12.55 -11.79 -6.18
CA ILE A 200 -11.66 -12.87 -5.71
C ILE A 200 -11.42 -13.91 -6.82
N SER A 201 -12.46 -14.31 -7.54
CA SER A 201 -12.34 -15.33 -8.60
C SER A 201 -11.91 -14.77 -9.95
N THR A 202 -11.94 -13.47 -10.14
CA THR A 202 -11.54 -12.77 -11.36
C THR A 202 -10.19 -12.06 -11.14
N ASP A 203 -10.23 -10.86 -10.63
CA ASP A 203 -9.08 -9.94 -10.56
C ASP A 203 -7.94 -10.46 -9.67
N LEU A 204 -8.26 -10.88 -8.43
CA LEU A 204 -7.26 -11.45 -7.52
C LEU A 204 -6.66 -12.74 -8.07
N ARG A 205 -7.50 -13.61 -8.64
CA ARG A 205 -7.02 -14.85 -9.26
C ARG A 205 -6.12 -14.59 -10.47
N GLU A 206 -6.43 -13.60 -11.30
CA GLU A 206 -5.61 -13.23 -12.46
C GLU A 206 -4.27 -12.66 -12.04
N LEU A 207 -4.22 -11.88 -10.97
CA LEU A 207 -2.99 -11.36 -10.38
C LEU A 207 -2.01 -12.49 -10.00
N TYR A 208 -2.51 -13.55 -9.34
CA TYR A 208 -1.66 -14.72 -9.02
C TYR A 208 -1.25 -15.51 -10.24
N LYS A 209 -2.09 -15.60 -11.29
CA LYS A 209 -1.69 -16.25 -12.56
C LYS A 209 -0.56 -15.48 -13.25
N SER A 210 -0.66 -14.16 -13.32
CA SER A 210 0.40 -13.31 -13.87
C SER A 210 1.71 -13.53 -13.12
N ARG A 211 1.64 -13.61 -11.78
CA ARG A 211 2.82 -13.87 -10.96
C ARG A 211 3.41 -15.27 -11.20
N VAL A 212 2.60 -16.28 -11.40
CA VAL A 212 3.07 -17.62 -11.78
C VAL A 212 3.81 -17.57 -13.11
N THR A 213 3.29 -16.85 -14.10
CA THR A 213 3.96 -16.68 -15.40
C THR A 213 5.33 -16.01 -15.26
N GLU A 214 5.44 -14.97 -14.45
CA GLU A 214 6.72 -14.30 -14.16
C GLU A 214 7.72 -15.27 -13.49
N LEU A 215 7.27 -16.01 -12.48
CA LEU A 215 8.11 -17.00 -11.79
C LEU A 215 8.54 -18.15 -12.70
N GLN A 216 7.68 -18.59 -13.62
CA GLN A 216 8.01 -19.61 -14.63
C GLN A 216 9.06 -19.10 -15.60
N ASN A 217 8.92 -17.87 -16.10
CA ASN A 217 9.92 -17.24 -16.98
C ASN A 217 11.28 -17.11 -16.26
N TYR A 218 11.25 -16.74 -14.98
CA TYR A 218 12.48 -16.69 -14.18
C TYR A 218 13.08 -18.09 -13.96
N LEU A 219 12.25 -19.11 -13.69
CA LEU A 219 12.70 -20.49 -13.49
C LEU A 219 13.45 -21.03 -14.71
N VAL A 220 12.97 -20.71 -15.93
CA VAL A 220 13.61 -21.14 -17.21
C VAL A 220 15.02 -20.54 -17.35
N SER A 221 15.31 -19.40 -16.74
CA SER A 221 16.64 -18.76 -16.78
C SER A 221 17.62 -19.32 -15.73
N LEU A 222 17.16 -20.19 -14.82
CA LEU A 222 18.00 -20.78 -13.76
C LEU A 222 18.54 -22.15 -14.15
N ASP A 223 19.73 -22.47 -13.64
CA ASP A 223 20.28 -23.82 -13.73
C ASP A 223 19.46 -24.77 -12.79
N PRO A 224 19.00 -25.94 -13.28
CA PRO A 224 18.27 -26.91 -12.48
C PRO A 224 19.01 -27.40 -11.21
N GLU A 225 20.35 -27.34 -11.19
CA GLU A 225 21.17 -27.69 -10.04
C GLU A 225 21.28 -26.58 -8.99
N ASP A 226 20.84 -25.35 -9.28
CA ASP A 226 20.86 -24.23 -8.34
C ASP A 226 19.82 -24.42 -7.23
N GLU A 227 20.19 -24.12 -5.99
CA GLU A 227 19.24 -24.10 -4.86
C GLU A 227 18.07 -23.14 -5.11
N LYS A 228 18.30 -22.04 -5.85
CA LYS A 228 17.27 -21.10 -6.24
C LYS A 228 16.19 -21.74 -7.11
N TYR A 229 16.58 -22.70 -7.98
CA TYR A 229 15.61 -23.40 -8.83
C TYR A 229 14.56 -24.13 -7.99
N LYS A 230 14.98 -24.86 -6.95
CA LYS A 230 14.08 -25.58 -6.04
C LYS A 230 13.16 -24.62 -5.28
N SER A 231 13.73 -23.50 -4.81
CA SER A 231 12.97 -22.46 -4.10
C SER A 231 11.90 -21.82 -4.99
N VAL A 232 12.24 -21.42 -6.23
CA VAL A 232 11.30 -20.83 -7.17
C VAL A 232 10.21 -21.84 -7.57
N LYS A 233 10.57 -23.10 -7.81
CA LYS A 233 9.60 -24.16 -8.09
C LYS A 233 8.58 -24.34 -6.95
N ALA A 234 9.04 -24.34 -5.68
CA ALA A 234 8.15 -24.42 -4.53
C ALA A 234 7.19 -23.22 -4.43
N LYS A 235 7.64 -22.01 -4.80
CA LYS A 235 6.78 -20.80 -4.88
C LYS A 235 5.73 -20.93 -5.97
N ILE A 236 6.10 -21.46 -7.14
CA ILE A 236 5.14 -21.73 -8.24
C ILE A 236 4.07 -22.72 -7.77
N ASP A 237 4.46 -23.83 -7.17
CA ASP A 237 3.52 -24.84 -6.65
C ASP A 237 2.56 -24.24 -5.62
N THR A 238 3.08 -23.38 -4.74
CA THR A 238 2.27 -22.66 -3.74
C THR A 238 1.29 -21.70 -4.41
N ALA A 239 1.75 -20.88 -5.36
CA ALA A 239 0.91 -19.95 -6.09
C ALA A 239 -0.20 -20.66 -6.89
N MET A 240 0.10 -21.82 -7.47
CA MET A 240 -0.92 -22.66 -8.14
C MET A 240 -1.99 -23.17 -7.17
N LYS A 241 -1.61 -23.56 -5.96
CA LYS A 241 -2.58 -23.94 -4.90
C LYS A 241 -3.47 -22.74 -4.53
N ILE A 242 -2.90 -21.53 -4.41
CA ILE A 242 -3.67 -20.30 -4.17
C ILE A 242 -4.68 -20.07 -5.29
N ILE A 243 -4.27 -20.17 -6.56
CA ILE A 243 -5.16 -20.01 -7.73
C ILE A 243 -6.36 -20.97 -7.67
N LEU A 244 -6.14 -22.22 -7.25
CA LEU A 244 -7.21 -23.20 -7.09
C LEU A 244 -8.17 -22.79 -5.96
N ARG A 245 -7.66 -22.37 -4.80
CA ARG A 245 -8.46 -21.91 -3.65
C ARG A 245 -9.34 -20.70 -4.02
N LEU A 246 -8.80 -19.73 -4.76
CA LEU A 246 -9.55 -18.53 -5.20
C LEU A 246 -10.77 -18.85 -6.09
N GLY A 247 -10.84 -20.06 -6.65
CA GLY A 247 -12.00 -20.59 -7.36
C GLY A 247 -13.04 -21.25 -6.45
N GLN A 248 -12.69 -21.68 -5.25
CA GLN A 248 -13.55 -22.47 -4.36
C GLN A 248 -14.50 -21.58 -3.56
N THR A 249 -15.76 -22.03 -3.42
CA THR A 249 -16.79 -21.24 -2.72
C THR A 249 -16.49 -21.09 -1.22
N ALA A 250 -16.00 -22.13 -0.56
CA ALA A 250 -15.66 -22.10 0.85
C ALA A 250 -14.50 -21.14 1.15
N ASP A 251 -13.41 -21.21 0.36
CA ASP A 251 -12.25 -20.35 0.52
C ASP A 251 -12.61 -18.88 0.29
N LYS A 252 -13.42 -18.57 -0.75
CA LYS A 252 -13.93 -17.21 -0.97
C LYS A 252 -14.74 -16.70 0.22
N SER A 253 -15.53 -17.55 0.84
CA SER A 253 -16.30 -17.15 2.02
C SER A 253 -15.42 -16.87 3.23
N ASN A 254 -14.34 -17.61 3.41
CA ASN A 254 -13.37 -17.37 4.47
C ASN A 254 -12.59 -16.06 4.21
N ILE A 255 -12.09 -15.86 2.99
CA ILE A 255 -11.41 -14.60 2.60
C ILE A 255 -12.34 -13.40 2.83
N MET A 256 -13.63 -13.50 2.49
CA MET A 256 -14.60 -12.42 2.73
C MET A 256 -14.86 -12.15 4.22
N LYS A 257 -14.71 -13.14 5.10
CA LYS A 257 -14.80 -12.92 6.56
C LYS A 257 -13.64 -12.07 7.05
N GLU A 258 -12.40 -12.41 6.66
CA GLU A 258 -11.23 -11.61 6.98
C GLU A 258 -11.30 -10.20 6.34
N ALA A 259 -11.80 -10.13 5.10
CA ALA A 259 -11.95 -8.87 4.39
C ALA A 259 -12.91 -7.89 5.09
N LYS A 260 -13.94 -8.36 5.81
CA LYS A 260 -14.84 -7.47 6.55
C LYS A 260 -14.08 -6.58 7.53
N ASP A 261 -13.17 -7.17 8.31
CA ASP A 261 -12.39 -6.44 9.31
C ASP A 261 -11.37 -5.49 8.65
N LEU A 262 -10.77 -5.91 7.54
CA LEU A 262 -9.79 -5.12 6.81
C LEU A 262 -10.39 -3.89 6.10
N PHE A 263 -11.63 -4.01 5.62
CA PHE A 263 -12.35 -2.92 4.95
C PHE A 263 -13.25 -2.13 5.91
N TYR A 264 -13.26 -2.49 7.21
CA TYR A 264 -14.10 -1.81 8.18
C TYR A 264 -13.66 -0.37 8.40
N ASP A 265 -14.62 0.53 8.41
CA ASP A 265 -14.43 1.95 8.63
C ASP A 265 -15.56 2.47 9.52
N GLU A 266 -15.22 2.66 10.81
CA GLU A 266 -16.15 3.10 11.85
C GLU A 266 -16.72 4.49 11.57
N GLU A 267 -15.90 5.39 10.99
CA GLU A 267 -16.28 6.77 10.71
C GLU A 267 -16.91 6.96 9.32
N PHE A 268 -17.18 5.85 8.60
CA PHE A 268 -17.65 5.95 7.20
C PHE A 268 -18.91 6.82 7.06
N TYR A 269 -19.92 6.59 7.90
CA TYR A 269 -21.16 7.36 7.85
C TYR A 269 -20.97 8.84 8.23
N ASP A 270 -20.09 9.14 9.19
CA ASP A 270 -19.83 10.51 9.65
C ASP A 270 -19.11 11.35 8.59
N ARG A 271 -18.41 10.66 7.67
CA ARG A 271 -17.74 11.32 6.55
C ARG A 271 -18.61 11.49 5.31
N LEU A 272 -19.75 10.79 5.23
CA LEU A 272 -20.71 11.01 4.15
C LEU A 272 -21.33 12.40 4.31
N ASP A 273 -21.40 13.14 3.20
CA ASP A 273 -21.99 14.48 3.14
C ASP A 273 -21.45 15.47 4.18
N SER A 274 -20.24 15.22 4.70
CA SER A 274 -19.60 16.07 5.72
C SER A 274 -19.16 17.45 5.22
N ASN A 275 -19.01 17.62 3.90
CA ASN A 275 -18.65 18.90 3.29
C ASN A 275 -19.89 19.64 2.78
N PRO A 276 -20.35 20.71 3.49
CA PRO A 276 -21.57 21.42 3.12
C PRO A 276 -21.45 22.26 1.82
N TYR A 277 -20.22 22.42 1.31
CA TYR A 277 -19.96 23.17 0.08
C TYR A 277 -19.98 22.29 -1.17
N LEU A 278 -20.04 20.98 -1.05
CA LEU A 278 -20.06 20.05 -2.17
C LEU A 278 -21.45 19.45 -2.38
N LEU A 279 -22.00 19.64 -3.56
CA LEU A 279 -23.26 19.02 -3.98
C LEU A 279 -22.99 17.84 -4.94
N CYS A 280 -23.33 16.64 -4.50
CA CYS A 280 -23.18 15.43 -5.31
C CYS A 280 -24.34 15.25 -6.28
N CYS A 281 -24.12 15.47 -7.58
CA CYS A 281 -25.07 15.26 -8.66
C CYS A 281 -24.87 13.93 -9.38
N LYS A 282 -25.83 13.51 -10.23
CA LYS A 282 -25.70 12.25 -11.01
C LYS A 282 -24.49 12.22 -11.95
N ASN A 283 -24.05 13.36 -12.42
CA ASN A 283 -22.99 13.56 -13.43
C ASN A 283 -21.70 14.18 -12.88
N GLY A 284 -21.60 14.43 -11.58
CA GLY A 284 -20.42 15.02 -10.96
C GLY A 284 -20.67 15.62 -9.59
N VAL A 285 -19.69 16.32 -9.07
CA VAL A 285 -19.76 17.09 -7.84
C VAL A 285 -19.63 18.56 -8.21
N ILE A 286 -20.50 19.39 -7.65
CA ILE A 286 -20.46 20.85 -7.78
C ILE A 286 -19.85 21.40 -6.49
N ASP A 287 -18.83 22.25 -6.64
CA ASP A 287 -18.18 23.01 -5.57
C ASP A 287 -18.73 24.46 -5.59
#